data_faf0b1a33974186925597ce8e5e30f95
#
_entry.id   faf0b1a33974186925597ce8e5e30f95
#
_cell.length_a   1.000
_cell.length_b   1.000
_cell.length_c   1.000
_cell.angle_alpha   90.00
_cell.angle_beta   90.00
_cell.angle_gamma   90.00
#
_symmetry.space_group_name_H-M   'P 1'
#
loop_
_entity.id
_entity.type
_entity.pdbx_description
1 polymer ?
#
loop_
_entity_poly.entity_id
_entity_poly.type
_entity_poly.pdbx_seq_one_letter_code
_entity_poly.pdbx_strand_id
1 'polypeptide(L)'
;MKKTVVLLLLVSTSFLVWGQKKDFNEIVKFYGFISNDASLTTRQSVSVREEVILVLAPKPIVLDNNGNDINKTPSFNFTGINSRIGVSINGPDAFGAKTTGVIEGDFLGISNETKFNFRLRHAFLKLDWEKSQLLVGQYWHPTFIAECFPGNVSFGAGAPFNPLSRNPQFRYTYNLGKVSLSATQLTNGHFTNKGAEDIQKNALIPETHIQANYKTDNFIGGIGLGHKILRPQIVTANNYITKERVHSNTVYAFSKMKTTALTFKAYGIYGQNNDNLIMMGGYAALDKIYSQDQINKGIVEYTTYNSLSSWIDIHTNGSTFMAGVFAGYSENLGATKKVDVSTFMGRWDNVKDMMRIAPRLVFVSGKTTIGTEIEYSLANYNKGNPAGSTQEEITGYDAYGNVTSTEAADNLKFILNFTYYF
;
A
#
# COMPACT_ATOMS: atom_id res chain seq x y z
N MET A 1 29.21 -14.92 53.88
CA MET A 1 28.25 -14.62 52.78
C MET A 1 28.06 -13.10 52.74
N LYS A 2 28.80 -12.42 51.88
CA LYS A 2 28.70 -10.95 51.73
C LYS A 2 27.84 -10.65 50.48
N LYS A 3 26.70 -9.97 50.69
CA LYS A 3 25.82 -9.48 49.62
C LYS A 3 26.43 -8.18 49.10
N THR A 4 26.88 -8.18 47.83
CA THR A 4 27.30 -6.98 47.14
C THR A 4 26.06 -6.37 46.44
N VAL A 5 25.61 -5.21 46.96
CA VAL A 5 24.58 -4.38 46.35
C VAL A 5 25.27 -3.51 45.28
N VAL A 6 24.99 -3.73 44.01
CA VAL A 6 25.41 -2.84 42.92
C VAL A 6 24.41 -1.71 42.83
N LEU A 7 24.81 -0.54 43.28
CA LEU A 7 24.07 0.72 43.14
C LEU A 7 24.33 1.30 41.75
N LEU A 8 23.35 1.21 40.85
CA LEU A 8 23.40 1.92 39.56
C LEU A 8 23.17 3.42 39.80
N LEU A 9 24.24 4.18 39.82
CA LEU A 9 24.18 5.65 39.76
C LEU A 9 23.77 6.09 38.36
N LEU A 10 22.51 6.50 38.19
CA LEU A 10 22.04 7.28 37.08
C LEU A 10 22.67 8.69 37.16
N VAL A 11 23.77 8.91 36.47
CA VAL A 11 24.31 10.24 36.25
C VAL A 11 23.43 10.96 35.22
N SER A 12 22.49 11.76 35.73
CA SER A 12 21.76 12.75 34.91
C SER A 12 22.71 13.90 34.59
N THR A 13 23.49 13.79 33.51
CA THR A 13 24.17 14.94 32.95
C THR A 13 23.14 15.78 32.20
N SER A 14 22.65 16.82 32.87
CA SER A 14 21.94 17.93 32.25
C SER A 14 22.94 18.66 31.36
N PHE A 15 22.94 18.35 30.05
CA PHE A 15 23.57 19.17 29.07
C PHE A 15 22.76 20.47 28.96
N LEU A 16 23.25 21.54 29.60
CA LEU A 16 22.83 22.90 29.35
C LEU A 16 23.30 23.26 27.92
N VAL A 17 22.45 22.95 26.94
CA VAL A 17 22.61 23.46 25.59
C VAL A 17 22.21 24.94 25.60
N TRP A 18 23.18 25.82 25.58
CA TRP A 18 22.99 27.24 25.26
C TRP A 18 22.65 27.36 23.77
N GLY A 19 21.41 26.98 23.40
CA GLY A 19 20.82 27.27 22.09
C GLY A 19 19.89 28.47 22.24
N GLN A 20 19.84 29.34 21.24
CA GLN A 20 18.80 30.36 21.12
C GLN A 20 17.45 29.72 21.44
N LYS A 21 16.68 30.29 22.38
CA LYS A 21 15.31 29.87 22.67
C LYS A 21 14.49 30.05 21.42
N LYS A 22 14.35 28.99 20.63
CA LYS A 22 13.36 28.96 19.54
C LYS A 22 11.97 28.98 20.19
N ASP A 23 11.04 29.71 19.59
CA ASP A 23 9.65 29.69 20.01
C ASP A 23 9.10 28.24 19.87
N PHE A 24 8.25 27.83 20.82
CA PHE A 24 7.62 26.50 20.78
C PHE A 24 6.99 26.19 19.44
N ASN A 25 6.34 27.17 18.80
CA ASN A 25 5.72 27.06 17.49
C ASN A 25 6.71 26.89 16.33
N GLU A 26 7.99 27.24 16.53
CA GLU A 26 9.04 26.95 15.55
C GLU A 26 9.57 25.53 15.67
N ILE A 27 9.51 24.96 16.86
CA ILE A 27 9.96 23.61 17.16
C ILE A 27 8.86 22.59 16.85
N VAL A 28 7.63 22.86 17.31
CA VAL A 28 6.49 21.91 17.23
C VAL A 28 5.42 22.50 16.33
N LYS A 29 5.05 21.76 15.28
CA LYS A 29 3.96 22.13 14.36
C LYS A 29 2.90 21.04 14.37
N PHE A 30 1.69 21.41 14.77
CA PHE A 30 0.51 20.58 14.58
C PHE A 30 -0.01 20.77 13.16
N TYR A 31 -0.46 19.67 12.56
CA TYR A 31 -1.11 19.69 11.25
C TYR A 31 -2.12 18.57 11.15
N GLY A 32 -3.05 18.70 10.23
CA GLY A 32 -4.04 17.67 10.02
C GLY A 32 -5.23 18.15 9.22
N PHE A 33 -6.27 17.37 9.27
CA PHE A 33 -7.55 17.72 8.69
C PHE A 33 -8.70 16.95 9.34
N ILE A 34 -9.87 17.55 9.31
CA ILE A 34 -11.16 16.92 9.60
C ILE A 34 -11.81 16.65 8.25
N SER A 35 -12.11 15.39 7.96
CA SER A 35 -12.69 14.96 6.69
C SER A 35 -13.96 14.16 6.92
N ASN A 36 -14.99 14.49 6.17
CA ASN A 36 -16.26 13.78 6.18
C ASN A 36 -16.58 13.34 4.75
N ASP A 37 -16.82 12.06 4.59
CA ASP A 37 -17.08 11.41 3.31
C ASP A 37 -18.49 10.85 3.28
N ALA A 38 -19.30 11.24 2.29
CA ALA A 38 -20.56 10.58 1.95
C ALA A 38 -20.40 9.83 0.65
N SER A 39 -20.88 8.60 0.58
CA SER A 39 -20.84 7.83 -0.65
C SER A 39 -22.07 6.98 -0.87
N LEU A 40 -22.44 6.86 -2.15
CA LEU A 40 -23.47 5.95 -2.65
C LEU A 40 -22.82 5.01 -3.66
N THR A 41 -23.00 3.70 -3.48
CA THR A 41 -22.54 2.68 -4.43
C THR A 41 -23.74 1.94 -5.01
N THR A 42 -23.66 1.54 -6.27
CA THR A 42 -24.73 0.77 -6.96
C THR A 42 -24.61 -0.73 -6.74
N ARG A 43 -23.46 -1.19 -6.25
CA ARG A 43 -23.12 -2.58 -6.01
C ARG A 43 -22.27 -2.72 -4.76
N GLN A 44 -22.42 -3.83 -4.06
CA GLN A 44 -21.53 -4.22 -2.98
C GLN A 44 -20.07 -4.34 -3.48
N SER A 45 -19.12 -3.93 -2.66
CA SER A 45 -17.70 -3.87 -3.06
C SER A 45 -16.81 -4.66 -2.11
N VAL A 46 -15.70 -5.14 -2.65
CA VAL A 46 -14.56 -5.58 -1.85
C VAL A 46 -13.88 -4.33 -1.29
N SER A 47 -13.96 -4.14 0.00
CA SER A 47 -13.46 -2.95 0.67
C SER A 47 -12.64 -3.30 1.90
N VAL A 48 -11.83 -2.34 2.34
CA VAL A 48 -11.08 -2.42 3.60
C VAL A 48 -11.48 -1.20 4.43
N ARG A 49 -11.92 -1.43 5.69
CA ARG A 49 -12.26 -0.37 6.65
C ARG A 49 -13.35 0.56 6.16
N GLU A 50 -14.51 -0.02 5.91
CA GLU A 50 -15.68 0.61 5.35
C GLU A 50 -15.59 0.95 3.84
N GLU A 51 -16.71 0.83 3.17
CA GLU A 51 -16.81 1.04 1.72
C GLU A 51 -16.47 2.47 1.27
N VAL A 52 -16.59 3.44 2.18
CA VAL A 52 -16.26 4.84 1.88
C VAL A 52 -14.76 5.04 1.70
N ILE A 53 -13.95 4.31 2.48
CA ILE A 53 -12.55 4.65 2.66
C ILE A 53 -11.67 4.00 1.62
N LEU A 54 -11.84 2.71 1.37
CA LEU A 54 -10.96 1.95 0.49
C LEU A 54 -11.74 0.90 -0.27
N VAL A 55 -12.44 1.33 -1.31
CA VAL A 55 -13.08 0.43 -2.28
C VAL A 55 -12.00 -0.07 -3.23
N LEU A 56 -11.89 -1.39 -3.34
CA LEU A 56 -10.86 -2.04 -4.13
C LEU A 56 -11.42 -2.53 -5.46
N ALA A 57 -12.52 -3.29 -5.41
CA ALA A 57 -13.17 -3.84 -6.60
C ALA A 57 -14.68 -4.03 -6.33
N PRO A 58 -15.55 -4.04 -7.36
CA PRO A 58 -16.92 -4.56 -7.23
C PRO A 58 -16.88 -6.03 -6.79
N LYS A 59 -17.83 -6.47 -5.95
CA LYS A 59 -17.95 -7.91 -5.65
C LYS A 59 -18.42 -8.69 -6.89
N PRO A 60 -18.03 -9.98 -7.03
CA PRO A 60 -18.45 -10.82 -8.16
C PRO A 60 -19.97 -11.00 -8.20
N ILE A 61 -20.47 -11.49 -9.32
CA ILE A 61 -21.88 -11.87 -9.47
C ILE A 61 -22.13 -13.11 -8.61
N VAL A 62 -23.16 -13.05 -7.76
CA VAL A 62 -23.64 -14.18 -6.95
C VAL A 62 -25.15 -14.19 -7.06
N LEU A 63 -25.70 -15.26 -7.63
CA LEU A 63 -27.13 -15.36 -7.86
C LEU A 63 -27.89 -15.94 -6.65
N ASP A 64 -29.06 -15.38 -6.35
CA ASP A 64 -30.01 -15.97 -5.43
C ASP A 64 -30.80 -17.14 -6.09
N ASN A 65 -31.71 -17.76 -5.36
CA ASN A 65 -32.55 -18.87 -5.87
C ASN A 65 -33.51 -18.45 -7.00
N ASN A 66 -33.70 -17.14 -7.23
CA ASN A 66 -34.54 -16.58 -8.30
C ASN A 66 -33.69 -16.07 -9.49
N GLY A 67 -32.37 -16.22 -9.43
CA GLY A 67 -31.45 -15.77 -10.46
C GLY A 67 -31.08 -14.28 -10.38
N ASN A 68 -31.37 -13.59 -9.29
CA ASN A 68 -30.97 -12.19 -9.09
C ASN A 68 -29.57 -12.10 -8.46
N ASP A 69 -28.79 -11.14 -8.91
CA ASP A 69 -27.47 -10.89 -8.34
C ASP A 69 -27.56 -10.17 -6.97
N ILE A 70 -27.28 -10.89 -5.89
CA ILE A 70 -27.34 -10.37 -4.52
C ILE A 70 -26.34 -9.25 -4.25
N ASN A 71 -25.22 -9.21 -4.99
CA ASN A 71 -24.22 -8.16 -4.85
C ASN A 71 -24.62 -6.87 -5.59
N LYS A 72 -25.60 -6.89 -6.49
CA LYS A 72 -26.15 -5.71 -7.16
C LYS A 72 -27.15 -4.98 -6.23
N THR A 73 -26.72 -4.75 -4.99
CA THR A 73 -27.48 -4.08 -3.95
C THR A 73 -26.80 -2.76 -3.60
N PRO A 74 -27.47 -1.61 -3.80
CA PRO A 74 -26.92 -0.30 -3.48
C PRO A 74 -26.64 -0.16 -1.98
N SER A 75 -25.66 0.68 -1.64
CA SER A 75 -25.42 1.09 -0.25
C SER A 75 -25.07 2.56 -0.16
N PHE A 76 -25.42 3.17 0.97
CA PHE A 76 -25.05 4.54 1.34
C PHE A 76 -24.25 4.51 2.63
N ASN A 77 -23.19 5.32 2.69
CA ASN A 77 -22.41 5.49 3.91
C ASN A 77 -22.01 6.96 4.10
N PHE A 78 -21.88 7.36 5.37
CA PHE A 78 -21.37 8.66 5.76
C PHE A 78 -20.41 8.49 6.95
N THR A 79 -19.18 9.00 6.85
CA THR A 79 -18.16 8.80 7.88
C THR A 79 -17.16 9.94 7.97
N GLY A 80 -16.63 10.17 9.19
CA GLY A 80 -15.55 11.11 9.48
C GLY A 80 -14.22 10.45 9.88
N ILE A 81 -14.09 9.12 9.81
CA ILE A 81 -12.92 8.38 10.32
C ILE A 81 -11.62 8.64 9.54
N ASN A 82 -11.72 9.26 8.37
CA ASN A 82 -10.55 9.69 7.59
C ASN A 82 -9.82 10.90 8.20
N SER A 83 -10.40 11.55 9.22
CA SER A 83 -9.78 12.68 9.91
C SER A 83 -8.41 12.32 10.48
N ARG A 84 -7.48 13.29 10.45
CA ARG A 84 -6.06 13.05 10.72
C ARG A 84 -5.48 14.12 11.61
N ILE A 85 -4.56 13.72 12.49
CA ILE A 85 -3.73 14.62 13.26
C ILE A 85 -2.26 14.19 13.18
N GLY A 86 -1.36 15.15 13.08
CA GLY A 86 0.07 14.94 13.06
C GLY A 86 0.81 16.03 13.81
N VAL A 87 2.01 15.69 14.24
CA VAL A 87 2.96 16.59 14.88
C VAL A 87 4.30 16.45 14.19
N SER A 88 4.86 17.57 13.72
CA SER A 88 6.23 17.66 13.22
C SER A 88 7.07 18.42 14.23
N ILE A 89 8.22 17.87 14.58
CA ILE A 89 9.14 18.40 15.60
C ILE A 89 10.48 18.68 14.93
N ASN A 90 10.91 19.93 14.89
CA ASN A 90 12.22 20.35 14.44
C ASN A 90 13.16 20.39 15.66
N GLY A 91 13.89 19.29 15.87
CA GLY A 91 14.84 19.16 16.97
C GLY A 91 16.10 19.98 16.82
N PRO A 92 17.00 19.99 17.84
CA PRO A 92 18.34 20.49 17.69
C PRO A 92 19.12 19.65 16.68
N ASP A 93 20.10 20.26 16.01
CA ASP A 93 20.95 19.54 15.06
C ASP A 93 21.72 18.42 15.77
N ALA A 94 21.84 17.26 15.12
CA ALA A 94 22.55 16.09 15.65
C ALA A 94 23.37 15.42 14.55
N PHE A 95 24.57 14.93 14.89
CA PHE A 95 25.49 14.28 13.94
C PHE A 95 25.82 15.15 12.70
N GLY A 96 25.80 16.47 12.85
CA GLY A 96 26.00 17.42 11.75
C GLY A 96 24.81 17.51 10.77
N ALA A 97 23.66 16.99 11.14
CA ALA A 97 22.42 17.02 10.37
C ALA A 97 21.34 17.83 11.06
N LYS A 98 20.43 18.41 10.28
CA LYS A 98 19.15 18.92 10.80
C LYS A 98 18.23 17.74 11.14
N THR A 99 17.60 17.79 12.32
CA THR A 99 16.73 16.73 12.79
C THR A 99 15.26 17.09 12.65
N THR A 100 14.45 16.16 12.18
CA THR A 100 12.99 16.27 12.15
C THR A 100 12.36 14.98 12.64
N GLY A 101 11.49 15.05 13.64
CA GLY A 101 10.64 13.95 14.07
C GLY A 101 9.20 14.17 13.59
N VAL A 102 8.49 13.10 13.22
CA VAL A 102 7.07 13.17 12.85
C VAL A 102 6.31 12.03 13.50
N ILE A 103 5.15 12.35 14.08
CA ILE A 103 4.14 11.37 14.50
C ILE A 103 2.81 11.77 13.88
N GLU A 104 2.13 10.84 13.22
CA GLU A 104 0.85 11.09 12.55
C GLU A 104 -0.09 9.89 12.75
N GLY A 105 -1.36 10.17 13.01
CA GLY A 105 -2.40 9.15 13.12
C GLY A 105 -3.74 9.56 12.52
N ASP A 106 -4.62 8.58 12.33
CA ASP A 106 -6.01 8.74 11.90
C ASP A 106 -6.92 7.77 12.69
N PHE A 107 -8.24 7.80 12.46
CA PHE A 107 -9.22 6.99 13.18
C PHE A 107 -9.71 5.77 12.38
N LEU A 108 -8.94 5.31 11.40
CA LEU A 108 -9.31 4.19 10.54
C LEU A 108 -9.11 2.80 11.18
N GLY A 109 -8.48 2.71 12.35
CA GLY A 109 -8.15 1.42 12.97
C GLY A 109 -7.26 0.54 12.08
N ILE A 110 -7.13 -0.74 12.42
CA ILE A 110 -6.34 -1.73 11.68
C ILE A 110 -7.19 -2.78 10.96
N SER A 111 -8.44 -2.93 11.34
CA SER A 111 -9.44 -3.85 10.74
C SER A 111 -10.83 -3.19 10.71
N ASN A 112 -11.82 -3.86 10.13
CA ASN A 112 -13.21 -3.38 10.12
C ASN A 112 -13.81 -3.32 11.54
N GLU A 113 -13.40 -4.22 12.40
CA GLU A 113 -13.88 -4.32 13.80
C GLU A 113 -13.30 -3.20 14.67
N THR A 114 -12.12 -2.70 14.30
CA THR A 114 -11.39 -1.64 15.05
C THR A 114 -11.50 -0.26 14.41
N LYS A 115 -12.38 -0.08 13.41
CA LYS A 115 -12.71 1.26 12.88
C LYS A 115 -13.17 2.18 14.04
N PHE A 116 -12.86 3.47 13.93
CA PHE A 116 -12.92 4.51 14.96
C PHE A 116 -11.75 4.49 15.95
N ASN A 117 -10.94 3.42 16.03
CA ASN A 117 -9.75 3.44 16.86
C ASN A 117 -8.64 4.27 16.20
N PHE A 118 -7.96 5.07 17.03
CA PHE A 118 -6.80 5.82 16.57
C PHE A 118 -5.66 4.85 16.22
N ARG A 119 -5.06 5.04 15.04
CA ARG A 119 -3.93 4.24 14.58
C ARG A 119 -2.74 5.09 14.19
N LEU A 120 -1.54 4.52 14.35
CA LEU A 120 -0.31 5.11 13.88
C LEU A 120 -0.23 5.05 12.35
N ARG A 121 0.04 6.20 11.71
CA ARG A 121 0.33 6.29 10.27
C ARG A 121 1.81 6.44 10.02
N HIS A 122 2.40 7.50 10.56
CA HIS A 122 3.82 7.81 10.48
C HIS A 122 4.41 7.97 11.87
N ALA A 123 5.62 7.43 12.06
CA ALA A 123 6.47 7.68 13.21
C ALA A 123 7.91 7.51 12.77
N PHE A 124 8.59 8.62 12.47
CA PHE A 124 9.94 8.56 11.96
C PHE A 124 10.80 9.73 12.43
N LEU A 125 12.10 9.48 12.47
CA LEU A 125 13.16 10.45 12.59
C LEU A 125 13.79 10.65 11.20
N LYS A 126 14.10 11.90 10.86
CA LYS A 126 14.82 12.28 9.67
C LYS A 126 16.05 13.10 10.04
N LEU A 127 17.19 12.74 9.46
CA LEU A 127 18.46 13.45 9.55
C LEU A 127 18.81 13.97 8.15
N ASP A 128 18.87 15.28 8.01
CA ASP A 128 19.13 15.97 6.75
C ASP A 128 20.52 16.63 6.78
N TRP A 129 21.47 16.11 6.00
CA TRP A 129 22.74 16.73 5.70
C TRP A 129 22.64 17.49 4.37
N GLU A 130 23.70 18.20 3.99
CA GLU A 130 23.73 19.01 2.76
C GLU A 130 23.38 18.21 1.50
N LYS A 131 23.95 16.99 1.36
CA LYS A 131 23.79 16.15 0.17
C LYS A 131 23.10 14.82 0.43
N SER A 132 22.76 14.52 1.68
CA SER A 132 22.19 13.22 2.01
C SER A 132 21.13 13.32 3.10
N GLN A 133 20.31 12.30 3.18
CA GLN A 133 19.24 12.19 4.16
C GLN A 133 19.15 10.75 4.66
N LEU A 134 18.97 10.58 5.96
CA LEU A 134 18.60 9.31 6.57
C LEU A 134 17.21 9.44 7.20
N LEU A 135 16.29 8.56 6.82
CA LEU A 135 14.98 8.41 7.45
C LEU A 135 14.93 7.06 8.16
N VAL A 136 14.54 7.06 9.42
CA VAL A 136 14.39 5.86 10.25
C VAL A 136 13.02 5.86 10.89
N GLY A 137 12.25 4.80 10.68
CA GLY A 137 10.92 4.63 11.30
C GLY A 137 9.82 4.31 10.29
N GLN A 138 8.57 4.44 10.73
CA GLN A 138 7.41 4.11 9.92
C GLN A 138 7.06 5.24 8.96
N TYR A 139 7.23 4.96 7.68
CA TYR A 139 6.98 5.90 6.58
C TYR A 139 6.37 5.18 5.37
N TRP A 140 5.99 5.93 4.34
CA TRP A 140 5.50 5.36 3.09
C TRP A 140 6.46 4.31 2.53
N HIS A 141 5.89 3.19 2.10
CA HIS A 141 6.61 2.19 1.33
C HIS A 141 7.31 2.83 0.12
N PRO A 142 8.51 2.41 -0.32
CA PRO A 142 9.23 3.03 -1.44
C PRO A 142 8.44 3.12 -2.74
N THR A 143 7.55 2.16 -3.00
CA THR A 143 6.68 2.16 -4.17
C THR A 143 5.56 3.20 -4.13
N PHE A 144 5.18 3.71 -2.94
CA PHE A 144 4.23 4.83 -2.82
C PHE A 144 4.98 6.16 -2.95
N ILE A 145 4.82 6.82 -4.07
CA ILE A 145 5.52 8.08 -4.35
C ILE A 145 4.69 9.27 -3.84
N ALA A 146 5.06 9.78 -2.66
CA ALA A 146 4.32 10.86 -2.00
C ALA A 146 4.21 12.16 -2.85
N GLU A 147 5.16 12.41 -3.76
CA GLU A 147 5.13 13.56 -4.68
C GLU A 147 4.37 13.28 -5.98
N CYS A 148 4.03 12.00 -6.25
CA CYS A 148 3.36 11.55 -7.46
C CYS A 148 2.34 10.46 -7.14
N PHE A 149 1.26 10.78 -6.41
CA PHE A 149 0.11 9.89 -6.22
C PHE A 149 -1.14 10.51 -6.83
N PRO A 150 -2.18 9.71 -7.13
CA PRO A 150 -3.43 10.22 -7.72
C PRO A 150 -4.11 11.26 -6.84
N GLY A 151 -4.76 12.22 -7.47
CA GLY A 151 -5.49 13.30 -6.79
C GLY A 151 -6.96 12.97 -6.51
N ASN A 152 -7.31 11.69 -6.29
CA ASN A 152 -8.68 11.27 -6.00
C ASN A 152 -9.28 12.01 -4.80
N VAL A 153 -10.59 12.24 -4.85
CA VAL A 153 -11.37 12.70 -3.70
C VAL A 153 -11.50 11.58 -2.68
N SER A 154 -11.67 10.34 -3.15
CA SER A 154 -11.67 9.16 -2.29
C SER A 154 -10.33 8.97 -1.57
N PHE A 155 -10.38 8.55 -0.31
CA PHE A 155 -9.18 8.29 0.51
C PHE A 155 -8.21 7.29 -0.11
N GLY A 156 -8.69 6.38 -0.95
CA GLY A 156 -7.94 5.24 -1.47
C GLY A 156 -6.65 5.57 -2.24
N ALA A 157 -6.40 6.84 -2.57
CA ALA A 157 -5.22 7.30 -3.31
C ALA A 157 -4.93 6.43 -4.55
N GLY A 158 -5.97 6.01 -5.26
CA GLY A 158 -5.88 5.17 -6.46
C GLY A 158 -5.67 3.67 -6.22
N ALA A 159 -5.75 3.17 -4.97
CA ALA A 159 -5.70 1.73 -4.73
C ALA A 159 -6.92 1.02 -5.37
N PRO A 160 -6.75 -0.21 -5.88
CA PRO A 160 -5.57 -1.09 -5.85
C PRO A 160 -4.57 -0.88 -7.00
N PHE A 161 -4.74 0.17 -7.81
CA PHE A 161 -3.86 0.46 -8.96
C PHE A 161 -2.58 1.18 -8.54
N ASN A 162 -2.64 1.95 -7.46
CA ASN A 162 -1.51 2.59 -6.81
C ASN A 162 -1.14 1.83 -5.53
N PRO A 163 0.13 1.46 -5.33
CA PRO A 163 0.55 0.75 -4.12
C PRO A 163 0.26 1.59 -2.87
N LEU A 164 -0.24 0.95 -1.80
CA LEU A 164 -0.58 1.64 -0.56
C LEU A 164 -0.11 0.84 0.66
N SER A 165 1.00 1.25 1.25
CA SER A 165 1.48 0.71 2.54
C SER A 165 2.39 1.71 3.24
N ARG A 166 2.57 1.53 4.55
CA ARG A 166 3.56 2.23 5.39
C ARG A 166 4.28 1.20 6.23
N ASN A 167 5.59 1.30 6.26
CA ASN A 167 6.45 0.26 6.83
C ASN A 167 7.54 0.88 7.70
N PRO A 168 7.92 0.23 8.81
CA PRO A 168 9.17 0.50 9.49
C PRO A 168 10.34 0.29 8.55
N GLN A 169 11.23 1.28 8.43
CA GLN A 169 12.27 1.28 7.43
C GLN A 169 13.48 2.12 7.84
N PHE A 170 14.62 1.80 7.20
CA PHE A 170 15.80 2.64 7.06
C PHE A 170 15.89 3.04 5.60
N ARG A 171 15.86 4.36 5.33
CA ARG A 171 16.00 4.89 3.96
C ARG A 171 17.11 5.92 3.93
N TYR A 172 18.14 5.62 3.16
CA TYR A 172 19.22 6.58 2.87
C TYR A 172 19.03 7.14 1.47
N THR A 173 19.09 8.45 1.34
CA THR A 173 18.99 9.18 0.06
C THR A 173 20.23 10.05 -0.13
N TYR A 174 20.82 10.00 -1.32
CA TYR A 174 21.93 10.85 -1.73
C TYR A 174 21.51 11.72 -2.91
N ASN A 175 21.76 13.04 -2.80
CA ASN A 175 21.36 14.05 -3.76
C ASN A 175 22.54 14.50 -4.63
N LEU A 176 22.37 14.40 -5.93
CA LEU A 176 23.31 14.79 -6.98
C LEU A 176 22.69 15.92 -7.83
N GLY A 177 22.34 17.03 -7.19
CA GLY A 177 21.64 18.13 -7.83
C GLY A 177 20.21 17.75 -8.19
N LYS A 178 19.90 17.61 -9.48
CA LYS A 178 18.56 17.22 -9.97
C LYS A 178 18.28 15.72 -9.84
N VAL A 179 19.30 14.91 -9.62
CA VAL A 179 19.18 13.46 -9.45
C VAL A 179 19.30 13.11 -7.98
N SER A 180 18.48 12.19 -7.49
CA SER A 180 18.63 11.58 -6.17
C SER A 180 18.59 10.05 -6.29
N LEU A 181 19.43 9.40 -5.49
CA LEU A 181 19.49 7.95 -5.38
C LEU A 181 19.12 7.56 -3.97
N SER A 182 18.24 6.58 -3.80
CA SER A 182 17.88 6.07 -2.48
C SER A 182 17.98 4.56 -2.38
N ALA A 183 18.39 4.10 -1.20
CA ALA A 183 18.36 2.70 -0.79
C ALA A 183 17.49 2.58 0.46
N THR A 184 16.59 1.61 0.48
CA THR A 184 15.66 1.39 1.58
C THR A 184 15.67 -0.08 1.98
N GLN A 185 15.73 -0.33 3.28
CA GLN A 185 15.44 -1.63 3.89
C GLN A 185 14.23 -1.50 4.79
N LEU A 186 13.28 -2.42 4.70
CA LEU A 186 12.01 -2.35 5.41
C LEU A 186 11.51 -3.75 5.83
N THR A 187 10.55 -3.72 6.76
CA THR A 187 9.87 -4.92 7.25
C THR A 187 8.36 -4.75 7.11
N ASN A 188 7.59 -5.73 7.59
CA ASN A 188 6.13 -5.68 7.62
C ASN A 188 5.62 -4.37 8.22
N GLY A 189 4.61 -3.80 7.58
CA GLY A 189 3.97 -2.55 7.97
C GLY A 189 2.46 -2.70 8.17
N HIS A 190 1.71 -1.71 7.69
CA HIS A 190 0.25 -1.68 7.81
C HIS A 190 -0.46 -2.85 7.13
N PHE A 191 0.08 -3.32 6.03
CA PHE A 191 -0.41 -4.49 5.32
C PHE A 191 0.74 -5.49 5.20
N THR A 192 0.40 -6.75 5.40
CA THR A 192 1.33 -7.87 5.34
C THR A 192 0.99 -8.76 4.15
N ASN A 193 1.95 -9.52 3.65
CA ASN A 193 1.68 -10.59 2.72
C ASN A 193 0.72 -11.60 3.33
N LYS A 194 -0.16 -12.17 2.51
CA LYS A 194 -1.04 -13.26 2.90
C LYS A 194 -0.25 -14.55 3.10
N GLY A 195 -0.79 -15.46 3.92
CA GLY A 195 -0.17 -16.73 4.28
C GLY A 195 -0.04 -16.89 5.78
N ALA A 196 0.92 -17.69 6.22
CA ALA A 196 1.20 -17.90 7.64
C ALA A 196 1.68 -16.60 8.32
N GLU A 197 1.62 -16.58 9.66
CA GLU A 197 2.07 -15.47 10.46
C GLU A 197 3.59 -15.25 10.30
N ASP A 198 4.00 -13.98 10.29
CA ASP A 198 5.42 -13.58 10.31
C ASP A 198 6.31 -14.06 9.13
N ILE A 199 5.72 -14.39 7.98
CA ILE A 199 6.48 -14.98 6.84
C ILE A 199 7.64 -14.12 6.34
N GLN A 200 7.52 -12.78 6.41
CA GLN A 200 8.62 -11.87 6.07
C GLN A 200 9.67 -11.84 7.18
N LYS A 201 9.25 -11.77 8.43
CA LYS A 201 10.13 -11.77 9.61
C LYS A 201 10.94 -13.06 9.69
N ASN A 202 10.31 -14.20 9.41
CA ASN A 202 10.95 -15.51 9.43
C ASN A 202 11.96 -15.73 8.28
N ALA A 203 11.94 -14.87 7.26
CA ALA A 203 12.94 -14.87 6.19
C ALA A 203 14.29 -14.27 6.64
N LEU A 204 14.34 -13.49 7.71
CA LEU A 204 15.50 -12.78 8.29
C LEU A 204 16.10 -11.69 7.40
N ILE A 205 15.73 -11.62 6.14
CA ILE A 205 16.25 -10.65 5.16
C ILE A 205 15.19 -9.58 4.95
N PRO A 206 15.48 -8.29 5.26
CA PRO A 206 14.57 -7.20 5.01
C PRO A 206 14.24 -7.06 3.50
N GLU A 207 13.05 -6.62 3.20
CA GLU A 207 12.71 -6.17 1.85
C GLU A 207 13.58 -4.97 1.50
N THR A 208 14.20 -4.98 0.33
CA THR A 208 15.18 -3.97 -0.10
C THR A 208 14.71 -3.29 -1.37
N HIS A 209 14.80 -1.97 -1.42
CA HIS A 209 14.51 -1.16 -2.59
C HIS A 209 15.66 -0.22 -2.91
N ILE A 210 15.91 -0.03 -4.20
CA ILE A 210 16.74 1.05 -4.74
C ILE A 210 15.89 1.88 -5.69
N GLN A 211 16.06 3.20 -5.67
CA GLN A 211 15.28 4.14 -6.48
C GLN A 211 16.15 5.29 -6.95
N ALA A 212 15.99 5.66 -8.22
CA ALA A 212 16.58 6.84 -8.81
C ALA A 212 15.48 7.81 -9.22
N ASN A 213 15.61 9.09 -8.85
CA ASN A 213 14.67 10.15 -9.22
C ASN A 213 15.41 11.27 -9.95
N TYR A 214 14.71 11.91 -10.88
CA TYR A 214 15.09 13.17 -11.49
C TYR A 214 14.01 14.21 -11.19
N LYS A 215 14.41 15.39 -10.68
CA LYS A 215 13.47 16.44 -10.25
C LYS A 215 13.91 17.80 -10.74
N THR A 216 12.95 18.55 -11.27
CA THR A 216 13.02 19.97 -11.60
C THR A 216 11.82 20.70 -11.01
N ASP A 217 11.67 22.00 -11.26
CA ASP A 217 10.52 22.78 -10.76
C ASP A 217 9.17 22.26 -11.30
N ASN A 218 9.16 21.78 -12.55
CA ASN A 218 7.94 21.39 -13.25
C ASN A 218 7.83 19.88 -13.53
N PHE A 219 8.86 19.10 -13.18
CA PHE A 219 8.90 17.68 -13.48
C PHE A 219 9.53 16.89 -12.34
N ILE A 220 8.92 15.76 -12.00
CA ILE A 220 9.56 14.69 -11.25
C ILE A 220 9.28 13.37 -11.95
N GLY A 221 10.28 12.54 -12.11
CA GLY A 221 10.15 11.17 -12.60
C GLY A 221 11.20 10.29 -11.96
N GLY A 222 10.96 8.99 -11.97
CA GLY A 222 11.90 8.05 -11.38
C GLY A 222 11.56 6.60 -11.70
N ILE A 223 12.53 5.75 -11.37
CA ILE A 223 12.44 4.30 -11.48
C ILE A 223 12.95 3.66 -10.20
N GLY A 224 12.35 2.58 -9.79
CA GLY A 224 12.77 1.81 -8.63
C GLY A 224 12.70 0.31 -8.85
N LEU A 225 13.54 -0.41 -8.11
CA LEU A 225 13.62 -1.86 -8.07
C LEU A 225 13.46 -2.32 -6.64
N GLY A 226 12.70 -3.38 -6.41
CA GLY A 226 12.48 -4.00 -5.11
C GLY A 226 12.79 -5.50 -5.13
N HIS A 227 13.31 -6.01 -4.03
CA HIS A 227 13.49 -7.43 -3.78
C HIS A 227 12.99 -7.79 -2.39
N LYS A 228 12.15 -8.83 -2.32
CA LYS A 228 11.54 -9.33 -1.10
C LYS A 228 11.70 -10.85 -1.01
N ILE A 229 11.95 -11.34 0.19
CA ILE A 229 12.04 -12.77 0.50
C ILE A 229 11.03 -13.08 1.60
N LEU A 230 10.25 -14.14 1.38
CA LEU A 230 9.32 -14.69 2.37
C LEU A 230 9.73 -16.12 2.72
N ARG A 231 9.40 -16.54 3.95
CA ARG A 231 9.50 -17.94 4.38
C ARG A 231 8.11 -18.41 4.80
N PRO A 232 7.35 -19.06 3.90
CA PRO A 232 5.96 -19.41 4.13
C PRO A 232 5.73 -20.34 5.32
N GLN A 233 6.68 -21.23 5.60
CA GLN A 233 6.61 -22.19 6.71
C GLN A 233 7.95 -22.31 7.41
N ILE A 234 7.94 -22.48 8.72
CA ILE A 234 9.10 -22.85 9.54
C ILE A 234 9.16 -24.37 9.68
N VAL A 235 7.99 -25.00 9.87
CA VAL A 235 7.80 -26.43 10.07
C VAL A 235 6.76 -26.93 9.08
N THR A 236 7.01 -28.06 8.46
CA THR A 236 6.07 -28.72 7.54
C THR A 236 4.93 -29.40 8.30
N ALA A 237 3.87 -29.82 7.60
CA ALA A 237 2.77 -30.57 8.17
C ALA A 237 3.23 -31.90 8.83
N ASN A 238 4.34 -32.49 8.38
CA ASN A 238 4.93 -33.70 8.92
C ASN A 238 5.99 -33.44 10.01
N ASN A 239 5.97 -32.20 10.58
CA ASN A 239 6.82 -31.79 11.71
C ASN A 239 8.35 -31.78 11.40
N TYR A 240 8.74 -31.45 10.17
CA TYR A 240 10.14 -31.22 9.78
C TYR A 240 10.40 -29.73 9.59
N ILE A 241 11.59 -29.26 10.00
CA ILE A 241 12.02 -27.89 9.72
C ILE A 241 12.24 -27.73 8.21
N THR A 242 11.59 -26.71 7.62
CA THR A 242 11.81 -26.35 6.22
C THR A 242 12.52 -25.00 6.10
N LYS A 243 13.35 -24.86 5.05
CA LYS A 243 14.08 -23.62 4.72
C LYS A 243 13.57 -23.00 3.41
N GLU A 244 12.48 -23.53 2.88
CA GLU A 244 11.91 -23.05 1.61
C GLU A 244 11.54 -21.56 1.70
N ARG A 245 11.86 -20.83 0.63
CA ARG A 245 11.67 -19.39 0.52
C ARG A 245 11.04 -19.00 -0.80
N VAL A 246 10.29 -17.90 -0.76
CA VAL A 246 9.72 -17.27 -1.96
C VAL A 246 10.45 -15.96 -2.20
N HIS A 247 11.04 -15.82 -3.38
CA HIS A 247 11.71 -14.61 -3.84
C HIS A 247 10.78 -13.83 -4.76
N SER A 248 10.70 -12.53 -4.56
CA SER A 248 9.82 -11.63 -5.30
C SER A 248 10.59 -10.40 -5.76
N ASN A 249 10.45 -10.05 -7.02
CA ASN A 249 11.05 -8.85 -7.59
C ASN A 249 9.97 -7.89 -8.06
N THR A 250 10.26 -6.60 -7.99
CA THR A 250 9.35 -5.54 -8.40
C THR A 250 10.13 -4.46 -9.12
N VAL A 251 9.59 -3.95 -10.22
CA VAL A 251 10.06 -2.75 -10.92
C VAL A 251 8.91 -1.76 -11.05
N TYR A 252 9.17 -0.49 -10.79
CA TYR A 252 8.18 0.57 -10.93
C TYR A 252 8.80 1.84 -11.49
N ALA A 253 7.97 2.59 -12.20
CA ALA A 253 8.35 3.89 -12.75
C ALA A 253 7.19 4.88 -12.57
N PHE A 254 7.52 6.16 -12.47
CA PHE A 254 6.55 7.23 -12.31
C PHE A 254 7.00 8.52 -12.93
N SER A 255 6.04 9.37 -13.25
CA SER A 255 6.29 10.74 -13.69
C SER A 255 5.17 11.68 -13.26
N LYS A 256 5.53 12.91 -12.96
CA LYS A 256 4.61 14.04 -12.76
C LYS A 256 5.17 15.24 -13.50
N MET A 257 4.36 15.84 -14.34
CA MET A 257 4.66 17.06 -15.08
C MET A 257 3.60 18.11 -14.78
N LYS A 258 4.03 19.30 -14.39
CA LYS A 258 3.15 20.43 -14.12
C LYS A 258 3.38 21.52 -15.17
N THR A 259 2.33 21.91 -15.86
CA THR A 259 2.28 23.08 -16.72
C THR A 259 1.59 24.23 -15.97
N THR A 260 1.40 25.38 -16.63
CA THR A 260 0.61 26.47 -16.05
C THR A 260 -0.85 26.06 -15.80
N ALA A 261 -1.46 25.33 -16.74
CA ALA A 261 -2.89 24.98 -16.71
C ALA A 261 -3.17 23.60 -16.09
N LEU A 262 -2.32 22.62 -16.35
CA LEU A 262 -2.57 21.20 -16.08
C LEU A 262 -1.40 20.55 -15.35
N THR A 263 -1.72 19.55 -14.52
CA THR A 263 -0.77 18.58 -13.97
C THR A 263 -1.10 17.20 -14.51
N PHE A 264 -0.10 16.51 -15.03
CA PHE A 264 -0.14 15.13 -15.53
C PHE A 264 0.67 14.25 -14.58
N LYS A 265 0.12 13.11 -14.21
CA LYS A 265 0.82 12.09 -13.41
C LYS A 265 0.60 10.74 -14.05
N ALA A 266 1.61 9.90 -14.01
CA ALA A 266 1.57 8.52 -14.46
C ALA A 266 2.43 7.64 -13.56
N TYR A 267 2.03 6.40 -13.42
CA TYR A 267 2.73 5.38 -12.64
C TYR A 267 2.51 4.01 -13.27
N GLY A 268 3.51 3.17 -13.21
CA GLY A 268 3.43 1.76 -13.58
C GLY A 268 4.30 0.91 -12.66
N ILE A 269 3.81 -0.27 -12.31
CA ILE A 269 4.50 -1.28 -11.51
C ILE A 269 4.26 -2.65 -12.13
N TYR A 270 5.35 -3.36 -12.38
CA TYR A 270 5.35 -4.79 -12.67
C TYR A 270 6.07 -5.48 -11.54
N GLY A 271 5.47 -6.50 -10.97
CA GLY A 271 6.09 -7.15 -9.83
C GLY A 271 5.44 -8.46 -9.43
N GLN A 272 6.09 -9.08 -8.48
CA GLN A 272 5.72 -10.36 -7.93
C GLN A 272 5.23 -10.17 -6.49
N ASN A 273 4.10 -10.83 -6.15
CA ASN A 273 3.64 -10.92 -4.77
C ASN A 273 3.44 -9.55 -4.09
N ASN A 274 2.74 -8.62 -4.79
CA ASN A 274 2.49 -7.25 -4.33
C ASN A 274 1.26 -7.12 -3.39
N ASP A 275 0.77 -8.20 -2.83
CA ASP A 275 -0.44 -8.23 -1.98
C ASP A 275 -0.31 -7.41 -0.68
N ASN A 276 0.92 -7.22 -0.15
CA ASN A 276 1.21 -6.33 0.98
C ASN A 276 1.10 -4.83 0.64
N LEU A 277 0.91 -4.50 -0.62
CA LEU A 277 0.69 -3.14 -1.12
C LEU A 277 -0.79 -2.86 -1.44
N ILE A 278 -1.71 -3.76 -1.06
CA ILE A 278 -3.12 -3.77 -1.45
C ILE A 278 -3.26 -3.84 -2.99
N MET A 279 -2.43 -4.62 -3.62
CA MET A 279 -2.42 -4.86 -5.07
C MET A 279 -2.66 -6.33 -5.36
N MET A 280 -2.91 -6.66 -6.63
CA MET A 280 -2.91 -8.04 -7.11
C MET A 280 -1.55 -8.69 -6.88
N GLY A 281 -1.56 -9.97 -6.57
CA GLY A 281 -0.37 -10.78 -6.40
C GLY A 281 -0.46 -11.73 -5.21
N GLY A 282 0.50 -12.63 -5.16
CA GLY A 282 0.58 -13.68 -4.18
C GLY A 282 1.61 -14.72 -4.58
N TYR A 283 1.54 -15.87 -3.95
CA TYR A 283 2.35 -17.03 -4.25
C TYR A 283 1.52 -18.30 -4.05
N ALA A 284 1.95 -19.43 -4.65
CA ALA A 284 1.33 -20.73 -4.48
C ALA A 284 2.39 -21.84 -4.49
N ALA A 285 2.01 -23.02 -4.03
CA ALA A 285 2.83 -24.21 -4.15
C ALA A 285 3.06 -24.56 -5.62
N LEU A 286 4.22 -25.11 -5.92
CA LEU A 286 4.53 -25.64 -7.24
C LEU A 286 3.74 -26.93 -7.48
N ASP A 287 3.09 -27.00 -8.64
CA ASP A 287 2.58 -28.26 -9.18
C ASP A 287 3.73 -28.98 -9.88
N LYS A 288 4.37 -29.89 -9.15
CA LYS A 288 5.50 -30.70 -9.64
C LYS A 288 5.58 -32.05 -8.96
N ILE A 289 6.33 -32.96 -9.55
CA ILE A 289 6.66 -34.22 -8.90
C ILE A 289 7.76 -33.96 -7.85
N TYR A 290 7.43 -34.25 -6.60
CA TYR A 290 8.35 -34.18 -5.47
C TYR A 290 9.06 -35.53 -5.28
N SER A 291 10.31 -35.50 -4.78
CA SER A 291 10.99 -36.72 -4.39
C SER A 291 10.33 -37.42 -3.20
N GLN A 292 10.53 -38.72 -3.05
CA GLN A 292 9.93 -39.46 -1.91
C GLN A 292 10.37 -38.90 -0.55
N ASP A 293 11.59 -38.39 -0.43
CA ASP A 293 12.08 -37.75 0.78
C ASP A 293 11.32 -36.42 1.08
N GLN A 294 11.09 -35.60 0.05
CA GLN A 294 10.28 -34.38 0.18
C GLN A 294 8.85 -34.69 0.58
N ILE A 295 8.23 -35.70 -0.05
CA ILE A 295 6.87 -36.14 0.29
C ILE A 295 6.81 -36.61 1.75
N ASN A 296 7.72 -37.47 2.18
CA ASN A 296 7.77 -37.98 3.55
C ASN A 296 7.97 -36.88 4.58
N LYS A 297 8.67 -35.80 4.23
CA LYS A 297 8.90 -34.63 5.08
C LYS A 297 7.82 -33.57 4.94
N GLY A 298 6.89 -33.68 3.99
CA GLY A 298 5.87 -32.66 3.70
C GLY A 298 6.48 -31.34 3.22
N ILE A 299 7.60 -31.39 2.48
CA ILE A 299 8.27 -30.20 1.94
C ILE A 299 7.49 -29.73 0.71
N VAL A 300 7.15 -28.45 0.70
CA VAL A 300 6.46 -27.77 -0.39
C VAL A 300 7.32 -26.61 -0.88
N GLU A 301 7.58 -26.55 -2.17
CA GLU A 301 8.24 -25.42 -2.82
C GLU A 301 7.20 -24.46 -3.39
N TYR A 302 7.54 -23.19 -3.53
CA TYR A 302 6.60 -22.14 -3.90
C TYR A 302 7.11 -21.33 -5.10
N THR A 303 6.18 -20.70 -5.81
CA THR A 303 6.46 -19.68 -6.82
C THR A 303 5.50 -18.50 -6.68
N THR A 304 5.91 -17.35 -7.18
CA THR A 304 5.14 -16.10 -7.12
C THR A 304 4.27 -15.90 -8.35
N TYR A 305 3.14 -15.24 -8.16
CA TYR A 305 2.33 -14.67 -9.23
C TYR A 305 2.88 -13.29 -9.62
N ASN A 306 2.89 -13.03 -10.92
CA ASN A 306 3.24 -11.75 -11.50
C ASN A 306 1.97 -10.90 -11.63
N SER A 307 2.11 -9.59 -11.50
CA SER A 307 1.05 -8.64 -11.76
C SER A 307 1.59 -7.37 -12.41
N LEU A 308 0.76 -6.75 -13.22
CA LEU A 308 0.98 -5.43 -13.79
C LEU A 308 -0.08 -4.49 -13.24
N SER A 309 0.32 -3.29 -12.83
CA SER A 309 -0.62 -2.24 -12.52
C SER A 309 -0.11 -0.90 -13.02
N SER A 310 -1.02 -0.07 -13.51
CA SER A 310 -0.70 1.27 -14.01
C SER A 310 -1.85 2.23 -13.78
N TRP A 311 -1.52 3.52 -13.71
CA TRP A 311 -2.53 4.57 -13.66
C TRP A 311 -2.02 5.88 -14.24
N ILE A 312 -2.96 6.71 -14.66
CA ILE A 312 -2.77 8.10 -15.03
C ILE A 312 -3.73 9.00 -14.25
N ASP A 313 -3.30 10.22 -13.97
CA ASP A 313 -4.10 11.26 -13.33
C ASP A 313 -3.82 12.60 -13.99
N ILE A 314 -4.87 13.28 -14.44
CA ILE A 314 -4.78 14.59 -15.09
C ILE A 314 -5.73 15.53 -14.37
N HIS A 315 -5.25 16.73 -13.99
CA HIS A 315 -6.12 17.73 -13.38
C HIS A 315 -5.68 19.16 -13.71
N THR A 316 -6.64 20.08 -13.62
CA THR A 316 -6.38 21.52 -13.77
C THR A 316 -5.68 22.07 -12.53
N ASN A 317 -4.89 23.13 -12.69
CA ASN A 317 -4.14 23.78 -11.60
C ASN A 317 -4.87 25.00 -11.00
N GLY A 318 -6.21 25.02 -11.04
CA GLY A 318 -7.00 26.09 -10.44
C GLY A 318 -6.82 26.20 -8.92
N SER A 319 -6.79 27.42 -8.39
CA SER A 319 -6.65 27.66 -6.95
C SER A 319 -7.95 27.56 -6.16
N THR A 320 -9.08 27.86 -6.79
CA THR A 320 -10.42 27.80 -6.20
C THR A 320 -11.28 26.68 -6.73
N PHE A 321 -10.97 26.22 -7.94
CA PHE A 321 -11.69 25.13 -8.61
C PHE A 321 -10.71 24.27 -9.37
N MET A 322 -10.82 22.96 -9.20
CA MET A 322 -10.05 21.96 -9.92
C MET A 322 -10.97 20.89 -10.50
N ALA A 323 -10.76 20.54 -11.76
CA ALA A 323 -11.35 19.37 -12.40
C ALA A 323 -10.26 18.38 -12.72
N GLY A 324 -10.53 17.10 -12.59
CA GLY A 324 -9.54 16.07 -12.89
C GLY A 324 -10.18 14.73 -13.21
N VAL A 325 -9.36 13.82 -13.73
CA VAL A 325 -9.74 12.44 -13.99
C VAL A 325 -8.58 11.52 -13.65
N PHE A 326 -8.90 10.43 -12.97
CA PHE A 326 -8.03 9.30 -12.73
C PHE A 326 -8.46 8.13 -13.59
N ALA A 327 -7.50 7.36 -14.13
CA ALA A 327 -7.76 6.07 -14.77
C ALA A 327 -6.68 5.07 -14.31
N GLY A 328 -7.11 3.88 -13.88
CA GLY A 328 -6.23 2.81 -13.41
C GLY A 328 -6.59 1.47 -14.03
N TYR A 329 -5.58 0.63 -14.25
CA TYR A 329 -5.68 -0.74 -14.76
C TYR A 329 -4.74 -1.66 -13.99
N SER A 330 -5.20 -2.87 -13.69
CA SER A 330 -4.38 -3.91 -13.03
C SER A 330 -4.74 -5.27 -13.59
N GLU A 331 -3.73 -6.15 -13.76
CA GLU A 331 -3.87 -7.47 -14.36
C GLU A 331 -3.04 -8.51 -13.60
N ASN A 332 -3.65 -9.69 -13.41
CA ASN A 332 -2.97 -10.90 -12.94
C ASN A 332 -2.35 -11.61 -14.14
N LEU A 333 -1.05 -11.83 -14.12
CA LEU A 333 -0.27 -12.44 -15.19
C LEU A 333 0.14 -13.89 -14.85
N GLY A 334 -0.43 -14.47 -13.78
CA GLY A 334 -0.11 -15.81 -13.32
C GLY A 334 1.34 -15.99 -12.87
N ALA A 335 1.72 -17.24 -12.66
CA ALA A 335 3.07 -17.62 -12.26
C ALA A 335 3.91 -18.02 -13.48
N THR A 336 5.24 -18.00 -13.34
CA THR A 336 6.17 -18.48 -14.40
C THR A 336 6.36 -19.99 -14.38
N LYS A 337 5.89 -20.67 -13.34
CA LYS A 337 5.95 -22.13 -13.15
C LYS A 337 4.54 -22.64 -12.90
N LYS A 338 4.30 -23.93 -13.18
CA LYS A 338 3.03 -24.58 -12.86
C LYS A 338 2.76 -24.53 -11.36
N VAL A 339 1.52 -24.26 -10.99
CA VAL A 339 1.10 -24.06 -9.60
C VAL A 339 -0.13 -24.92 -9.26
N ASP A 340 -0.16 -25.32 -8.01
CA ASP A 340 -1.40 -25.78 -7.40
C ASP A 340 -2.21 -24.55 -6.96
N VAL A 341 -3.23 -24.19 -7.76
CA VAL A 341 -4.05 -22.98 -7.55
C VAL A 341 -4.83 -23.04 -6.23
N SER A 342 -5.09 -24.24 -5.67
CA SER A 342 -5.79 -24.39 -4.38
C SER A 342 -4.97 -23.85 -3.20
N THR A 343 -3.66 -23.74 -3.37
CA THR A 343 -2.72 -23.28 -2.34
C THR A 343 -2.39 -21.81 -2.42
N PHE A 344 -3.10 -21.04 -3.26
CA PHE A 344 -2.81 -19.62 -3.47
C PHE A 344 -2.91 -18.81 -2.17
N MET A 345 -1.88 -18.05 -1.90
CA MET A 345 -1.79 -17.08 -0.79
C MET A 345 -1.52 -15.69 -1.36
N GLY A 346 -2.56 -14.85 -1.34
CA GLY A 346 -2.44 -13.51 -1.93
C GLY A 346 -3.76 -12.78 -2.00
N ARG A 347 -3.88 -11.89 -3.02
CA ARG A 347 -5.08 -11.11 -3.32
C ARG A 347 -5.46 -11.28 -4.78
N TRP A 348 -6.77 -11.58 -5.00
CA TRP A 348 -7.41 -11.61 -6.32
C TRP A 348 -6.81 -12.63 -7.29
N ASP A 349 -6.58 -13.86 -6.80
CA ASP A 349 -6.32 -15.01 -7.65
C ASP A 349 -7.44 -15.26 -8.66
N ASN A 350 -8.68 -15.03 -8.24
CA ASN A 350 -9.89 -15.22 -9.04
C ASN A 350 -10.28 -14.01 -9.91
N VAL A 351 -9.41 -13.00 -10.04
CA VAL A 351 -9.61 -11.83 -10.91
C VAL A 351 -8.53 -11.81 -11.97
N LYS A 352 -8.94 -11.78 -13.24
CA LYS A 352 -8.03 -11.62 -14.37
C LYS A 352 -7.46 -10.22 -14.42
N ASP A 353 -8.35 -9.26 -14.49
CA ASP A 353 -8.01 -7.83 -14.55
C ASP A 353 -9.10 -6.96 -13.94
N MET A 354 -8.73 -5.71 -13.63
CA MET A 354 -9.64 -4.70 -13.15
C MET A 354 -9.26 -3.32 -13.66
N MET A 355 -10.25 -2.44 -13.79
CA MET A 355 -10.04 -1.05 -14.17
C MET A 355 -10.93 -0.10 -13.36
N ARG A 356 -10.51 1.17 -13.29
CA ARG A 356 -11.30 2.28 -12.73
C ARG A 356 -11.09 3.54 -13.52
N ILE A 357 -12.18 4.30 -13.72
CA ILE A 357 -12.14 5.68 -14.20
C ILE A 357 -12.88 6.54 -13.18
N ALA A 358 -12.28 7.66 -12.77
CA ALA A 358 -12.80 8.51 -11.70
C ALA A 358 -12.64 10.01 -12.04
N PRO A 359 -13.61 10.64 -12.74
CA PRO A 359 -13.70 12.08 -12.87
C PRO A 359 -14.09 12.73 -11.54
N ARG A 360 -13.51 13.92 -11.27
CA ARG A 360 -13.73 14.67 -10.03
C ARG A 360 -13.76 16.17 -10.23
N LEU A 361 -14.45 16.83 -9.32
CA LEU A 361 -14.45 18.29 -9.17
C LEU A 361 -14.09 18.63 -7.72
N VAL A 362 -13.26 19.64 -7.49
CA VAL A 362 -12.86 20.09 -6.16
C VAL A 362 -12.95 21.60 -6.09
N PHE A 363 -13.69 22.10 -5.11
CA PHE A 363 -13.79 23.50 -4.76
C PHE A 363 -12.94 23.78 -3.52
N VAL A 364 -12.19 24.87 -3.54
CA VAL A 364 -11.28 25.28 -2.45
C VAL A 364 -11.65 26.68 -1.98
N SER A 365 -11.84 26.85 -0.67
CA SER A 365 -12.03 28.15 -0.03
C SER A 365 -11.26 28.20 1.28
N GLY A 366 -10.20 29.01 1.32
CA GLY A 366 -9.28 29.05 2.45
C GLY A 366 -8.69 27.68 2.78
N LYS A 367 -8.93 27.19 3.98
CA LYS A 367 -8.50 25.85 4.45
C LYS A 367 -9.58 24.77 4.27
N THR A 368 -10.65 25.05 3.53
CA THR A 368 -11.75 24.09 3.32
C THR A 368 -11.82 23.67 1.88
N THR A 369 -12.05 22.37 1.65
CA THR A 369 -12.32 21.80 0.34
C THR A 369 -13.64 21.05 0.33
N ILE A 370 -14.38 21.16 -0.79
CA ILE A 370 -15.53 20.33 -1.10
C ILE A 370 -15.20 19.61 -2.40
N GLY A 371 -15.15 18.28 -2.35
CA GLY A 371 -14.82 17.43 -3.49
C GLY A 371 -15.97 16.51 -3.85
N THR A 372 -16.18 16.29 -5.14
CA THR A 372 -17.07 15.23 -5.64
C THR A 372 -16.32 14.37 -6.66
N GLU A 373 -16.57 13.08 -6.63
CA GLU A 373 -15.95 12.10 -7.53
C GLU A 373 -16.97 11.02 -7.91
N ILE A 374 -16.92 10.58 -9.15
CA ILE A 374 -17.70 9.45 -9.65
C ILE A 374 -16.69 8.37 -10.04
N GLU A 375 -16.69 7.24 -9.33
CA GLU A 375 -15.82 6.11 -9.65
C GLU A 375 -16.63 5.05 -10.43
N TYR A 376 -16.28 4.78 -11.67
CA TYR A 376 -16.70 3.58 -12.39
C TYR A 376 -15.59 2.55 -12.27
N SER A 377 -15.90 1.39 -11.70
CA SER A 377 -14.97 0.27 -11.51
C SER A 377 -15.52 -0.98 -12.15
N LEU A 378 -14.65 -1.75 -12.81
CA LEU A 378 -14.97 -3.03 -13.44
C LEU A 378 -13.90 -4.05 -13.04
N ALA A 379 -14.30 -5.29 -12.74
CA ALA A 379 -13.41 -6.42 -12.50
C ALA A 379 -13.91 -7.65 -13.25
N ASN A 380 -13.00 -8.35 -13.91
CA ASN A 380 -13.24 -9.58 -14.65
C ASN A 380 -12.89 -10.77 -13.75
N TYR A 381 -13.92 -11.38 -13.16
CA TYR A 381 -13.79 -12.51 -12.24
C TYR A 381 -13.76 -13.83 -13.00
N ASN A 382 -13.08 -14.83 -12.45
CA ASN A 382 -13.16 -16.21 -12.89
C ASN A 382 -14.62 -16.68 -12.89
N LYS A 383 -15.10 -17.17 -14.03
CA LYS A 383 -16.44 -17.73 -14.22
C LYS A 383 -16.53 -19.22 -13.80
N GLY A 384 -15.39 -19.88 -13.60
CA GLY A 384 -15.34 -21.26 -13.12
C GLY A 384 -15.63 -21.35 -11.62
N ASN A 385 -15.23 -22.45 -11.01
CA ASN A 385 -15.30 -22.64 -9.56
C ASN A 385 -13.96 -22.27 -8.91
N PRO A 386 -13.79 -21.07 -8.31
CA PRO A 386 -12.54 -20.69 -7.66
C PRO A 386 -12.44 -21.22 -6.22
N ALA A 387 -13.47 -21.84 -5.65
CA ALA A 387 -13.58 -22.15 -4.22
C ALA A 387 -13.53 -23.66 -3.93
N GLY A 388 -12.94 -24.47 -4.82
CA GLY A 388 -12.75 -25.90 -4.59
C GLY A 388 -11.74 -26.18 -3.48
N SER A 389 -11.91 -27.32 -2.79
CA SER A 389 -10.99 -27.78 -1.75
C SER A 389 -9.75 -28.48 -2.32
N THR A 390 -9.83 -28.90 -3.58
CA THR A 390 -8.75 -29.56 -4.32
C THR A 390 -8.52 -28.90 -5.66
N GLN A 391 -7.34 -29.10 -6.24
CA GLN A 391 -7.03 -28.56 -7.56
C GLN A 391 -7.99 -29.04 -8.66
N GLU A 392 -8.52 -30.27 -8.56
CA GLU A 392 -9.46 -30.86 -9.51
C GLU A 392 -10.83 -30.18 -9.46
N GLU A 393 -11.26 -29.70 -8.28
CA GLU A 393 -12.51 -28.99 -8.08
C GLU A 393 -12.45 -27.54 -8.56
N ILE A 394 -11.26 -26.96 -8.61
CA ILE A 394 -11.02 -25.57 -9.01
C ILE A 394 -10.93 -25.52 -10.53
N THR A 395 -11.78 -24.71 -11.15
CA THR A 395 -11.88 -24.56 -12.60
C THR A 395 -11.72 -23.11 -13.05
N GLY A 396 -11.44 -22.90 -14.33
CA GLY A 396 -11.31 -21.57 -14.93
C GLY A 396 -9.91 -20.98 -14.81
N TYR A 397 -8.91 -21.83 -14.52
CA TYR A 397 -7.49 -21.47 -14.53
C TYR A 397 -6.70 -22.35 -15.51
N ASP A 398 -5.60 -21.82 -16.01
CA ASP A 398 -4.55 -22.65 -16.64
C ASP A 398 -3.57 -23.20 -15.60
N ALA A 399 -2.60 -23.98 -16.05
CA ALA A 399 -1.59 -24.58 -15.18
C ALA A 399 -0.65 -23.55 -14.49
N TYR A 400 -0.69 -22.31 -14.88
CA TYR A 400 0.10 -21.21 -14.33
C TYR A 400 -0.71 -20.27 -13.44
N GLY A 401 -2.00 -20.61 -13.20
CA GLY A 401 -2.90 -19.83 -12.38
C GLY A 401 -3.47 -18.58 -13.06
N ASN A 402 -3.39 -18.50 -14.40
CA ASN A 402 -4.10 -17.45 -15.14
C ASN A 402 -5.58 -17.80 -15.26
N VAL A 403 -6.45 -16.81 -15.05
CA VAL A 403 -7.89 -16.96 -15.27
C VAL A 403 -8.17 -17.05 -16.77
N THR A 404 -8.81 -18.16 -17.20
CA THR A 404 -9.06 -18.47 -18.62
C THR A 404 -10.47 -18.10 -19.11
N SER A 405 -11.44 -18.01 -18.20
CA SER A 405 -12.83 -17.65 -18.51
C SER A 405 -13.34 -16.64 -17.50
N THR A 406 -13.93 -15.54 -17.94
CA THR A 406 -14.31 -14.43 -17.06
C THR A 406 -15.78 -14.04 -17.17
N GLU A 407 -16.28 -13.51 -16.05
CA GLU A 407 -17.53 -12.78 -15.94
C GLU A 407 -17.26 -11.40 -15.32
N ALA A 408 -17.80 -10.36 -15.95
CA ALA A 408 -17.55 -8.99 -15.54
C ALA A 408 -18.52 -8.55 -14.44
N ALA A 409 -18.01 -7.91 -13.40
CA ALA A 409 -18.80 -7.19 -12.41
C ALA A 409 -18.37 -5.71 -12.41
N ASP A 410 -19.33 -4.80 -12.38
CA ASP A 410 -19.10 -3.37 -12.38
C ASP A 410 -19.80 -2.64 -11.22
N ASN A 411 -19.32 -1.46 -10.90
CA ASN A 411 -19.90 -0.60 -9.86
C ASN A 411 -19.72 0.87 -10.22
N LEU A 412 -20.76 1.67 -9.95
CA LEU A 412 -20.68 3.13 -9.88
C LEU A 412 -20.72 3.56 -8.41
N LYS A 413 -19.75 4.40 -8.03
CA LYS A 413 -19.70 5.01 -6.71
C LYS A 413 -19.66 6.52 -6.86
N PHE A 414 -20.58 7.20 -6.15
CA PHE A 414 -20.63 8.65 -6.02
C PHE A 414 -20.06 9.03 -4.66
N ILE A 415 -19.16 10.02 -4.65
CA ILE A 415 -18.50 10.49 -3.44
C ILE A 415 -18.70 11.98 -3.33
N LEU A 416 -19.03 12.44 -2.12
CA LEU A 416 -19.02 13.83 -1.71
C LEU A 416 -18.16 13.94 -0.45
N ASN A 417 -17.12 14.76 -0.50
CA ASN A 417 -16.18 14.95 0.59
C ASN A 417 -16.17 16.41 1.04
N PHE A 418 -16.09 16.60 2.36
CA PHE A 418 -15.86 17.89 3.00
C PHE A 418 -14.62 17.79 3.87
N THR A 419 -13.60 18.58 3.58
CA THR A 419 -12.35 18.55 4.35
C THR A 419 -11.96 19.96 4.80
N TYR A 420 -11.63 20.07 6.10
CA TYR A 420 -11.05 21.27 6.71
C TYR A 420 -9.61 20.95 7.16
N TYR A 421 -8.65 21.74 6.70
CA TYR A 421 -7.23 21.63 7.05
C TYR A 421 -6.85 22.62 8.15
N PHE A 422 -5.94 22.26 9.05
CA PHE A 422 -5.45 23.12 10.12
C PHE A 422 -3.94 23.07 10.29
#